data_a2c2a461edd46ca29c78ad33da9eff7b
#
_entry.id   a2c2a461edd46ca29c78ad33da9eff7b
#
_cell.length_a   1.000
_cell.length_b   1.000
_cell.length_c   1.000
_cell.angle_alpha   90.00
_cell.angle_beta   90.00
_cell.angle_gamma   90.00
#
_symmetry.space_group_name_H-M   'P 1'
#
loop_
_entity.id
_entity.type
_entity.pdbx_description
1 polymer ?
#
loop_
_entity_poly.entity_id
_entity_poly.type
_entity_poly.pdbx_seq_one_letter_code
_entity_poly.pdbx_strand_id
1 'polypeptide(L)'
;MLRVHALWRYPVKSLRGEACETVTLEERGVVGDRLYAIRDTDGKFGSGKSTRRFRRIDRLFELSSEYEDDVPVVRFPDGGTMRGDDPNILKALSGFLGQTVTLAREEAIPHFDASPVHIITTSALAWLQDRLPDRQI
;
A
#
# COMPACT_ATOMS: atom_id res chain seq x y z
N MET A 1 -9.02 -27.42 10.78
CA MET A 1 -9.86 -26.21 10.67
C MET A 1 -8.98 -25.04 10.19
N LEU A 2 -9.45 -24.31 9.22
CA LEU A 2 -8.77 -23.08 8.79
C LEU A 2 -8.93 -21.98 9.85
N ARG A 3 -7.85 -21.28 10.11
CA ARG A 3 -7.81 -20.20 11.10
C ARG A 3 -7.11 -18.98 10.52
N VAL A 4 -7.70 -17.82 10.69
CA VAL A 4 -7.03 -16.55 10.36
C VAL A 4 -5.94 -16.30 11.40
N HIS A 5 -4.70 -16.12 10.93
CA HIS A 5 -3.53 -15.86 11.77
C HIS A 5 -3.25 -14.37 11.92
N ALA A 6 -3.40 -13.62 10.83
CA ALA A 6 -3.17 -12.17 10.81
C ALA A 6 -4.07 -11.50 9.78
N LEU A 7 -4.42 -10.26 10.04
CA LEU A 7 -5.16 -9.39 9.14
C LEU A 7 -4.31 -8.16 8.85
N TRP A 8 -4.24 -7.81 7.59
CA TRP A 8 -3.53 -6.62 7.12
C TRP A 8 -4.42 -5.77 6.23
N ARG A 9 -4.27 -4.47 6.34
CA ARG A 9 -4.89 -3.49 5.46
C ARG A 9 -3.81 -2.56 4.90
N TYR A 10 -3.94 -2.18 3.65
CA TYR A 10 -3.00 -1.33 2.94
C TYR A 10 -3.72 -0.05 2.50
N PRO A 11 -3.76 1.01 3.30
CA PRO A 11 -4.45 2.25 2.94
C PRO A 11 -4.02 2.80 1.58
N VAL A 12 -2.72 2.78 1.31
CA VAL A 12 -2.13 3.24 0.06
C VAL A 12 -1.52 2.07 -0.70
N LYS A 13 -1.94 1.90 -1.95
CA LYS A 13 -1.42 0.88 -2.86
C LYS A 13 0.12 0.93 -2.94
N SER A 14 0.74 -0.25 -2.88
CA SER A 14 2.19 -0.45 -3.02
C SER A 14 3.07 0.13 -1.91
N LEU A 15 2.49 0.65 -0.83
CA LEU A 15 3.18 0.93 0.41
C LEU A 15 3.03 -0.28 1.36
N ARG A 16 3.87 -0.35 2.39
CA ARG A 16 3.64 -1.30 3.48
C ARG A 16 2.39 -0.89 4.25
N GLY A 17 1.63 -1.87 4.71
CA GLY A 17 0.34 -1.67 5.35
C GLY A 17 0.39 -1.70 6.87
N GLU A 18 -0.78 -1.83 7.46
CA GLU A 18 -1.02 -1.91 8.89
C GLU A 18 -1.62 -3.26 9.29
N ALA A 19 -1.22 -3.77 10.45
CA ALA A 19 -1.85 -4.93 11.06
C ALA A 19 -3.17 -4.50 11.72
N CYS A 20 -4.22 -5.30 11.55
CA CYS A 20 -5.54 -5.05 12.10
C CYS A 20 -5.98 -6.22 12.99
N GLU A 21 -6.65 -5.94 14.09
CA GLU A 21 -7.31 -6.97 14.89
C GLU A 21 -8.61 -7.45 14.22
N THR A 22 -9.29 -6.54 13.55
CA THR A 22 -10.50 -6.81 12.79
C THR A 22 -10.50 -6.03 11.48
N VAL A 23 -11.17 -6.55 10.47
CA VAL A 23 -11.46 -5.84 9.22
C VAL A 23 -12.94 -6.02 8.88
N THR A 24 -13.52 -5.01 8.26
CA THR A 24 -14.88 -5.09 7.70
C THR A 24 -14.78 -5.39 6.23
N LEU A 25 -15.60 -6.33 5.76
CA LEU A 25 -15.73 -6.67 4.35
C LEU A 25 -16.97 -6.01 3.76
N GLU A 26 -16.82 -5.46 2.58
CA GLU A 26 -17.88 -4.93 1.74
C GLU A 26 -17.74 -5.47 0.31
N GLU A 27 -18.62 -5.10 -0.61
CA GLU A 27 -18.58 -5.57 -1.99
C GLU A 27 -17.23 -5.28 -2.68
N ARG A 28 -16.60 -4.15 -2.36
CA ARG A 28 -15.27 -3.75 -2.84
C ARG A 28 -14.12 -4.55 -2.22
N GLY A 29 -14.34 -5.28 -1.15
CA GLY A 29 -13.33 -6.01 -0.38
C GLY A 29 -13.19 -5.47 1.05
N VAL A 30 -11.97 -5.44 1.58
CA VAL A 30 -11.70 -4.87 2.90
C VAL A 30 -11.89 -3.34 2.86
N VAL A 31 -12.71 -2.82 3.77
CA VAL A 31 -12.97 -1.38 3.88
C VAL A 31 -11.67 -0.62 4.06
N GLY A 32 -11.43 0.36 3.18
CA GLY A 32 -10.25 1.22 3.18
C GLY A 32 -9.00 0.60 2.55
N ASP A 33 -9.01 -0.68 2.18
CA ASP A 33 -7.84 -1.31 1.57
C ASP A 33 -7.57 -0.79 0.16
N ARG A 34 -6.35 -0.32 -0.09
CA ARG A 34 -5.91 0.28 -1.36
C ARG A 34 -6.84 1.36 -1.90
N LEU A 35 -7.48 2.09 -0.99
CA LEU A 35 -8.37 3.18 -1.35
C LEU A 35 -7.60 4.38 -1.92
N TYR A 36 -6.32 4.48 -1.60
CA TYR A 36 -5.41 5.48 -2.14
C TYR A 36 -4.31 4.85 -2.97
N ALA A 37 -3.75 5.62 -3.89
CA ALA A 37 -2.59 5.22 -4.68
C ALA A 37 -1.72 6.43 -5.00
N ILE A 38 -0.41 6.19 -5.05
CA ILE A 38 0.54 7.16 -5.61
C ILE A 38 0.49 7.02 -7.13
N ARG A 39 0.38 8.15 -7.83
CA ARG A 39 0.38 8.21 -9.29
C ARG A 39 1.53 9.08 -9.80
N ASP A 40 2.09 8.69 -10.93
CA ASP A 40 3.04 9.53 -11.66
C ASP A 40 2.32 10.63 -12.47
N THR A 41 3.10 11.45 -13.20
CA THR A 41 2.57 12.53 -14.04
C THR A 41 1.75 12.05 -15.24
N ASP A 42 1.91 10.78 -15.64
CA ASP A 42 1.09 10.15 -16.68
C ASP A 42 -0.20 9.52 -16.12
N GLY A 43 -0.42 9.64 -14.82
CA GLY A 43 -1.57 9.07 -14.12
C GLY A 43 -1.46 7.56 -13.85
N LYS A 44 -0.30 6.95 -14.09
CA LYS A 44 -0.07 5.53 -13.81
C LYS A 44 0.13 5.30 -12.32
N PHE A 45 -0.36 4.18 -11.83
CA PHE A 45 -0.20 3.79 -10.42
C PHE A 45 1.24 3.39 -10.11
N GLY A 46 1.79 3.95 -9.06
CA GLY A 46 3.09 3.55 -8.50
C GLY A 46 3.06 2.07 -8.08
N SER A 47 4.07 1.33 -8.46
CA SER A 47 4.18 -0.11 -8.22
C SER A 47 5.65 -0.55 -8.25
N GLY A 48 5.91 -1.81 -7.88
CA GLY A 48 7.21 -2.46 -8.09
C GLY A 48 7.45 -2.93 -9.53
N LYS A 49 6.50 -2.74 -10.44
CA LYS A 49 6.56 -3.16 -11.84
C LYS A 49 6.10 -2.05 -12.78
N SER A 50 6.50 -2.13 -14.06
CA SER A 50 6.00 -1.27 -15.12
C SER A 50 5.12 -2.07 -16.08
N THR A 51 3.91 -1.56 -16.31
CA THR A 51 2.94 -2.11 -17.26
C THR A 51 2.14 -0.96 -17.88
N ARG A 52 1.09 -1.28 -18.63
CA ARG A 52 0.18 -0.25 -19.16
C ARG A 52 -0.44 0.60 -18.04
N ARG A 53 -0.80 0.00 -16.89
CA ARG A 53 -1.45 0.66 -15.75
C ARG A 53 -0.49 1.13 -14.67
N PHE A 54 0.70 0.51 -14.57
CA PHE A 54 1.62 0.70 -13.48
C PHE A 54 2.93 1.30 -13.94
N ARG A 55 3.48 2.17 -13.09
CA ARG A 55 4.83 2.72 -13.20
C ARG A 55 5.68 2.19 -12.08
N ARG A 56 6.82 1.56 -12.40
CA ARG A 56 7.80 1.25 -11.37
C ARG A 56 8.31 2.56 -10.76
N ILE A 57 8.09 2.69 -9.46
CA ILE A 57 8.62 3.78 -8.64
C ILE A 57 9.43 3.11 -7.55
N ASP A 58 10.73 3.33 -7.57
CA ASP A 58 11.62 2.78 -6.56
C ASP A 58 11.35 3.42 -5.19
N ARG A 59 11.68 2.70 -4.13
CA ARG A 59 11.53 3.13 -2.73
C ARG A 59 10.09 3.18 -2.19
N LEU A 60 9.07 2.83 -2.96
CA LEU A 60 7.69 2.78 -2.44
C LEU A 60 7.56 1.88 -1.20
N PHE A 61 8.25 0.73 -1.19
CA PHE A 61 8.21 -0.22 -0.08
C PHE A 61 9.02 0.22 1.16
N GLU A 62 9.74 1.33 1.08
CA GLU A 62 10.35 1.97 2.25
C GLU A 62 9.32 2.80 3.03
N LEU A 63 8.22 3.19 2.38
CA LEU A 63 7.09 3.87 3.00
C LEU A 63 6.10 2.85 3.58
N SER A 64 5.41 3.24 4.63
CA SER A 64 4.24 2.52 5.15
C SER A 64 3.06 3.46 5.31
N SER A 65 1.86 2.89 5.39
CA SER A 65 0.66 3.68 5.64
C SER A 65 -0.28 2.98 6.61
N GLU A 66 -0.95 3.79 7.41
CA GLU A 66 -1.98 3.39 8.36
C GLU A 66 -3.11 4.43 8.31
N TYR A 67 -4.30 4.11 8.81
CA TYR A 67 -5.38 5.09 8.93
C TYR A 67 -5.37 5.77 10.30
N GLU A 68 -5.64 7.06 10.27
CA GLU A 68 -5.99 7.86 11.43
C GLU A 68 -7.25 8.66 11.06
N ASP A 69 -8.36 8.39 11.72
CA ASP A 69 -9.67 9.02 11.43
C ASP A 69 -10.04 9.01 9.92
N ASP A 70 -9.97 7.83 9.29
CA ASP A 70 -10.26 7.62 7.86
C ASP A 70 -9.33 8.35 6.88
N VAL A 71 -8.29 9.00 7.35
CA VAL A 71 -7.26 9.63 6.54
C VAL A 71 -5.99 8.76 6.56
N PRO A 72 -5.41 8.42 5.40
CA PRO A 72 -4.15 7.69 5.38
C PRO A 72 -3.02 8.57 5.91
N VAL A 73 -2.24 8.04 6.82
CA VAL A 73 -1.00 8.64 7.30
C VAL A 73 0.15 7.88 6.69
N VAL A 74 1.06 8.57 6.02
CA VAL A 74 2.27 7.99 5.46
C VAL A 74 3.42 8.16 6.44
N ARG A 75 4.13 7.06 6.69
CA ARG A 75 5.35 7.04 7.51
C ARG A 75 6.56 6.86 6.62
N PHE A 76 7.52 7.72 6.80
CA PHE A 76 8.82 7.72 6.11
C PHE A 76 9.88 6.92 6.90
N PRO A 77 10.96 6.44 6.24
CA PRO A 77 12.00 5.64 6.90
C PRO A 77 12.72 6.34 8.05
N ASP A 78 12.76 7.65 8.07
CA ASP A 78 13.33 8.47 9.16
C ASP A 78 12.45 8.54 10.41
N GLY A 79 11.25 7.91 10.36
CA GLY A 79 10.25 7.93 11.41
C GLY A 79 9.26 9.09 11.32
N GLY A 80 9.47 10.06 10.42
CA GLY A 80 8.52 11.13 10.15
C GLY A 80 7.21 10.61 9.60
N THR A 81 6.12 11.26 9.96
CA THR A 81 4.77 10.94 9.47
C THR A 81 4.11 12.16 8.88
N MET A 82 3.26 11.94 7.88
CA MET A 82 2.46 13.00 7.28
C MET A 82 1.09 12.46 6.87
N ARG A 83 0.04 13.18 7.22
CA ARG A 83 -1.33 12.83 6.83
C ARG A 83 -1.55 13.05 5.33
N GLY A 84 -2.39 12.22 4.73
CA GLY A 84 -2.74 12.32 3.30
C GLY A 84 -3.50 13.59 2.92
N ASP A 85 -4.10 14.27 3.90
CA ASP A 85 -4.80 15.55 3.74
C ASP A 85 -3.92 16.77 4.07
N ASP A 86 -2.65 16.56 4.45
CA ASP A 86 -1.70 17.65 4.66
C ASP A 86 -1.37 18.33 3.32
N PRO A 87 -1.42 19.67 3.24
CA PRO A 87 -1.11 20.40 2.00
C PRO A 87 0.31 20.17 1.48
N ASN A 88 1.24 19.70 2.31
CA ASN A 88 2.62 19.40 1.93
C ASN A 88 2.88 17.93 1.56
N ILE A 89 1.89 17.04 1.65
CA ILE A 89 2.09 15.61 1.42
C ILE A 89 2.67 15.32 0.02
N LEU A 90 2.17 15.99 -1.00
CA LEU A 90 2.64 15.77 -2.38
C LEU A 90 4.09 16.20 -2.57
N LYS A 91 4.50 17.32 -1.93
CA LYS A 91 5.88 17.78 -1.95
C LYS A 91 6.80 16.79 -1.21
N ALA A 92 6.37 16.29 -0.06
CA ALA A 92 7.13 15.33 0.74
C ALA A 92 7.31 14.01 -0.01
N LEU A 93 6.23 13.45 -0.58
CA LEU A 93 6.29 12.23 -1.37
C LEU A 93 7.16 12.38 -2.63
N SER A 94 6.98 13.47 -3.37
CA SER A 94 7.77 13.74 -4.58
C SER A 94 9.26 13.91 -4.27
N GLY A 95 9.58 14.60 -3.18
CA GLY A 95 10.96 14.74 -2.72
C GLY A 95 11.59 13.43 -2.31
N PHE A 96 10.87 12.60 -1.56
CA PHE A 96 11.35 11.28 -1.13
C PHE A 96 11.54 10.32 -2.30
N LEU A 97 10.58 10.26 -3.23
CA LEU A 97 10.59 9.34 -4.37
C LEU A 97 11.44 9.84 -5.55
N GLY A 98 11.93 11.09 -5.50
CA GLY A 98 12.78 11.66 -6.54
C GLY A 98 12.07 11.94 -7.86
N GLN A 99 10.76 12.01 -7.85
CA GLN A 99 9.95 12.34 -9.03
C GLN A 99 8.60 12.93 -8.61
N THR A 100 8.00 13.71 -9.49
CA THR A 100 6.68 14.30 -9.24
C THR A 100 5.61 13.21 -9.16
N VAL A 101 4.91 13.14 -8.03
CA VAL A 101 3.81 12.20 -7.81
C VAL A 101 2.62 12.90 -7.17
N THR A 102 1.45 12.24 -7.26
CA THR A 102 0.23 12.61 -6.56
C THR A 102 -0.22 11.45 -5.68
N LEU A 103 -0.99 11.76 -4.65
CA LEU A 103 -1.70 10.79 -3.82
C LEU A 103 -3.18 10.91 -4.16
N ALA A 104 -3.74 9.91 -4.84
CA ALA A 104 -5.10 9.93 -5.34
C ALA A 104 -5.98 8.92 -4.61
N ARG A 105 -7.20 9.33 -4.24
CA ARG A 105 -8.25 8.42 -3.79
C ARG A 105 -8.85 7.69 -4.99
N GLU A 106 -9.29 6.44 -4.77
CA GLU A 106 -9.97 5.66 -5.80
C GLU A 106 -11.27 6.34 -6.25
N GLU A 107 -11.47 6.35 -7.54
CA GLU A 107 -12.68 6.85 -8.20
C GLU A 107 -13.31 5.71 -9.03
N ALA A 108 -13.39 5.87 -10.35
CA ALA A 108 -14.00 4.89 -11.24
C ALA A 108 -13.11 3.66 -11.52
N ILE A 109 -11.79 3.80 -11.40
CA ILE A 109 -10.83 2.73 -11.69
C ILE A 109 -10.31 2.14 -10.38
N PRO A 110 -10.57 0.84 -10.10
CA PRO A 110 -10.07 0.18 -8.90
C PRO A 110 -8.55 0.20 -8.81
N HIS A 111 -8.03 0.38 -7.61
CA HIS A 111 -6.58 0.37 -7.34
C HIS A 111 -5.99 -1.05 -7.24
N PHE A 112 -6.82 -2.10 -7.11
CA PHE A 112 -6.26 -3.45 -7.03
C PHE A 112 -5.69 -3.94 -8.36
N ASP A 113 -4.77 -4.89 -8.28
CA ASP A 113 -4.20 -5.54 -9.46
C ASP A 113 -5.15 -6.56 -10.05
N ALA A 114 -5.47 -7.60 -9.30
CA ALA A 114 -6.26 -8.74 -9.76
C ALA A 114 -7.51 -9.00 -8.92
N SER A 115 -7.45 -8.73 -7.62
CA SER A 115 -8.51 -9.10 -6.68
C SER A 115 -8.60 -8.12 -5.51
N PRO A 116 -9.82 -7.87 -4.99
CA PRO A 116 -10.02 -7.02 -3.83
C PRO A 116 -9.51 -7.63 -2.52
N VAL A 117 -9.37 -8.95 -2.43
CA VAL A 117 -8.88 -9.66 -1.24
C VAL A 117 -7.78 -10.63 -1.62
N HIS A 118 -6.69 -10.63 -0.85
CA HIS A 118 -5.62 -11.60 -0.95
C HIS A 118 -5.56 -12.47 0.29
N ILE A 119 -5.40 -13.79 0.08
CA ILE A 119 -5.20 -14.77 1.14
C ILE A 119 -3.89 -15.49 0.86
N ILE A 120 -3.03 -15.55 1.87
CA ILE A 120 -1.80 -16.33 1.84
C ILE A 120 -1.76 -17.26 3.05
N THR A 121 -1.29 -18.48 2.88
CA THR A 121 -1.15 -19.41 4.00
C THR A 121 0.16 -19.18 4.75
N THR A 122 0.17 -19.49 6.05
CA THR A 122 1.41 -19.45 6.84
C THR A 122 2.47 -20.40 6.30
N SER A 123 2.06 -21.54 5.73
CA SER A 123 2.97 -22.48 5.06
C SER A 123 3.64 -21.86 3.83
N ALA A 124 2.91 -21.08 3.04
CA ALA A 124 3.49 -20.39 1.87
C ALA A 124 4.47 -19.28 2.30
N LEU A 125 4.15 -18.56 3.39
CA LEU A 125 5.09 -17.57 3.96
C LEU A 125 6.37 -18.23 4.46
N ALA A 126 6.27 -19.34 5.20
CA ALA A 126 7.42 -20.11 5.67
C ALA A 126 8.28 -20.61 4.50
N TRP A 127 7.64 -21.14 3.46
CA TRP A 127 8.33 -21.60 2.25
C TRP A 127 9.10 -20.48 1.54
N LEU A 128 8.54 -19.26 1.49
CA LEU A 128 9.23 -18.10 0.93
C LEU A 128 10.37 -17.65 1.83
N GLN A 129 10.17 -17.60 3.15
CA GLN A 129 11.19 -17.20 4.10
C GLN A 129 12.43 -18.11 4.05
N ASP A 130 12.22 -19.42 3.92
CA ASP A 130 13.31 -20.40 3.78
C ASP A 130 14.18 -20.15 2.52
N ARG A 131 13.57 -19.59 1.47
CA ARG A 131 14.26 -19.31 0.20
C ARG A 131 14.83 -17.91 0.10
N LEU A 132 14.39 -17.03 0.98
CA LEU A 132 14.82 -15.63 1.04
C LEU A 132 15.23 -15.29 2.48
N PRO A 133 16.25 -15.98 3.05
CA PRO A 133 16.60 -15.85 4.47
C PRO A 133 17.02 -14.43 4.86
N ASP A 134 17.60 -13.69 3.92
CA ASP A 134 18.07 -12.31 4.13
C ASP A 134 16.95 -11.26 3.99
N ARG A 135 15.72 -11.69 3.73
CA ARG A 135 14.56 -10.80 3.59
C ARG A 135 13.50 -11.13 4.63
N GLN A 136 12.93 -10.10 5.20
CA GLN A 136 11.74 -10.24 6.03
C GLN A 136 10.51 -10.32 5.11
N ILE A 137 9.75 -11.40 5.26
CA ILE A 137 8.51 -11.67 4.52
C ILE A 137 7.31 -11.32 5.41
#